data_2d8a326cdca810a0d14f19f98cde47af
#
_entry.id   2d8a326cdca810a0d14f19f98cde47af
#
_cell.length_a   1.000
_cell.length_b   1.000
_cell.length_c   1.000
_cell.angle_alpha   90.00
_cell.angle_beta   90.00
_cell.angle_gamma   90.00
#
_symmetry.space_group_name_H-M   'P 1'
#
loop_
_entity.id
_entity.type
_entity.pdbx_description
1 polymer ?
#
loop_
_entity_poly.entity_id
_entity_poly.type
_entity_poly.pdbx_seq_one_letter_code
_entity_poly.pdbx_strand_id
1 'polypeptide(L)'
;MNIETKVKEILCELSGEENIENTDHLQGDLALDSLMMVTMLVEIEEAFAIELDEADMNPFDLGTVQNVIDMVAKYCGDEDE
;
A
#
# COMPACT_ATOMS: atom_id res chain seq x y z
N MET A 1 -1.46 4.64 15.39
CA MET A 1 -0.59 4.47 14.24
C MET A 1 -1.19 5.13 13.02
N ASN A 2 -0.39 5.82 12.27
CA ASN A 2 -0.86 6.54 11.09
C ASN A 2 -0.80 5.62 9.88
N ILE A 3 -1.94 5.39 9.23
CA ILE A 3 -2.00 4.48 8.08
C ILE A 3 -1.11 4.99 6.96
N GLU A 4 -1.20 6.27 6.66
CA GLU A 4 -0.43 6.84 5.57
C GLU A 4 1.06 6.65 5.78
N THR A 5 1.54 6.94 6.97
CA THR A 5 2.95 6.80 7.29
C THR A 5 3.40 5.35 7.14
N LYS A 6 2.60 4.43 7.65
CA LYS A 6 2.98 3.02 7.60
C LYS A 6 3.00 2.49 6.19
N VAL A 7 2.00 2.87 5.39
CA VAL A 7 1.98 2.45 3.99
C VAL A 7 3.21 2.98 3.26
N LYS A 8 3.57 4.24 3.51
CA LYS A 8 4.72 4.81 2.85
C LYS A 8 6.02 4.15 3.29
N GLU A 9 6.10 3.73 4.55
CA GLU A 9 7.28 3.01 5.00
C GLU A 9 7.44 1.69 4.25
N ILE A 10 6.33 0.97 4.07
CA ILE A 10 6.38 -0.29 3.35
C ILE A 10 6.81 -0.06 1.90
N LEU A 11 6.24 0.94 1.27
CA LEU A 11 6.58 1.25 -0.11
C LEU A 11 8.03 1.71 -0.25
N CYS A 12 8.49 2.45 0.74
CA CYS A 12 9.88 2.90 0.74
C CYS A 12 10.84 1.71 0.74
N GLU A 13 10.54 0.72 1.55
CA GLU A 13 11.40 -0.46 1.62
C GLU A 13 11.38 -1.25 0.33
N LEU A 14 10.19 -1.35 -0.29
CA LEU A 14 10.08 -2.15 -1.50
C LEU A 14 10.65 -1.46 -2.71
N SER A 15 10.45 -0.15 -2.82
CA SER A 15 10.84 0.57 -4.02
C SER A 15 12.22 1.21 -3.92
N GLY A 16 12.69 1.44 -2.71
CA GLY A 16 13.93 2.15 -2.50
C GLY A 16 13.80 3.66 -2.60
N GLU A 17 12.58 4.15 -2.78
CA GLU A 17 12.34 5.59 -2.85
C GLU A 17 12.12 6.15 -1.47
N GLU A 18 12.71 7.31 -1.20
CA GLU A 18 12.58 7.91 0.12
C GLU A 18 11.45 8.92 0.22
N ASN A 19 11.18 9.62 -0.87
CA ASN A 19 10.13 10.64 -0.89
C ASN A 19 8.93 10.11 -1.65
N ILE A 20 8.04 9.47 -0.94
CA ILE A 20 6.86 8.88 -1.56
C ILE A 20 5.67 9.78 -1.30
N GLU A 21 4.97 10.14 -2.36
CA GLU A 21 3.81 10.99 -2.27
C GLU A 21 2.54 10.22 -2.60
N ASN A 22 1.43 10.72 -2.10
CA ASN A 22 0.16 10.04 -2.30
C ASN A 22 -0.23 9.93 -3.76
N THR A 23 0.25 10.86 -4.58
CA THR A 23 -0.07 10.85 -6.01
C THR A 23 0.89 10.00 -6.84
N ASP A 24 1.91 9.46 -6.23
CA ASP A 24 2.85 8.62 -6.96
C ASP A 24 2.16 7.35 -7.47
N HIS A 25 2.48 6.98 -8.69
CA HIS A 25 1.98 5.75 -9.26
C HIS A 25 2.85 4.59 -8.83
N LEU A 26 2.21 3.51 -8.41
CA LEU A 26 2.96 2.38 -7.87
C LEU A 26 3.86 1.75 -8.92
N GLN A 27 3.34 1.54 -10.10
CA GLN A 27 4.12 0.91 -11.15
C GLN A 27 4.93 1.91 -11.96
N GLY A 28 4.41 3.12 -12.14
CA GLY A 28 5.10 4.12 -12.94
C GLY A 28 6.18 4.84 -12.17
N ASP A 29 5.81 5.42 -11.04
CA ASP A 29 6.75 6.24 -10.29
C ASP A 29 7.63 5.45 -9.35
N LEU A 30 7.08 4.41 -8.74
CA LEU A 30 7.84 3.58 -7.79
C LEU A 30 8.40 2.33 -8.45
N ALA A 31 8.05 2.09 -9.70
CA ALA A 31 8.59 0.98 -10.49
C ALA A 31 8.34 -0.38 -9.84
N LEU A 32 7.20 -0.55 -9.21
CA LEU A 32 6.86 -1.84 -8.62
C LEU A 32 6.29 -2.75 -9.69
N ASP A 33 6.84 -3.94 -9.83
CA ASP A 33 6.28 -4.92 -10.75
C ASP A 33 5.21 -5.75 -10.04
N SER A 34 4.62 -6.69 -10.77
CA SER A 34 3.52 -7.48 -10.23
C SER A 34 3.91 -8.22 -8.96
N LEU A 35 5.10 -8.78 -8.97
CA LEU A 35 5.56 -9.54 -7.81
C LEU A 35 5.71 -8.64 -6.59
N MET A 36 6.27 -7.46 -6.80
CA MET A 36 6.45 -6.52 -5.69
C MET A 36 5.12 -6.00 -5.20
N MET A 37 4.15 -5.83 -6.10
CA MET A 37 2.81 -5.41 -5.70
C MET A 37 2.18 -6.46 -4.77
N VAL A 38 2.34 -7.72 -5.10
CA VAL A 38 1.82 -8.78 -4.25
C VAL A 38 2.54 -8.78 -2.90
N THR A 39 3.86 -8.61 -2.93
CA THR A 39 4.62 -8.52 -1.70
C THR A 39 4.13 -7.37 -0.84
N MET A 40 3.85 -6.23 -1.46
CA MET A 40 3.32 -5.09 -0.75
C MET A 40 2.02 -5.43 -0.02
N LEU A 41 1.13 -6.14 -0.71
CA LEU A 41 -0.15 -6.50 -0.10
C LEU A 41 0.03 -7.42 1.10
N VAL A 42 0.97 -8.36 1.00
CA VAL A 42 1.26 -9.25 2.12
C VAL A 42 1.85 -8.47 3.29
N GLU A 43 2.76 -7.55 2.99
CA GLU A 43 3.35 -6.73 4.04
C GLU A 43 2.30 -5.89 4.74
N ILE A 44 1.35 -5.37 3.98
CA ILE A 44 0.28 -4.57 4.56
C ILE A 44 -0.57 -5.42 5.50
N GLU A 45 -0.90 -6.64 5.09
CA GLU A 45 -1.68 -7.51 5.95
C GLU A 45 -0.99 -7.73 7.28
N GLU A 46 0.30 -7.95 7.24
CA GLU A 46 1.06 -8.20 8.45
C GLU A 46 1.23 -6.95 9.30
N ALA A 47 1.50 -5.84 8.64
CA ALA A 47 1.77 -4.60 9.36
C ALA A 47 0.54 -4.08 10.09
N PHE A 48 -0.63 -4.25 9.49
CA PHE A 48 -1.87 -3.74 10.06
C PHE A 48 -2.70 -4.84 10.72
N ALA A 49 -2.22 -6.08 10.67
CA ALA A 49 -2.94 -7.21 11.26
C ALA A 49 -4.34 -7.33 10.68
N ILE A 50 -4.46 -7.21 9.37
CA ILE A 50 -5.73 -7.32 8.67
C ILE A 50 -5.63 -8.43 7.64
N GLU A 51 -6.79 -8.86 7.16
CA GLU A 51 -6.87 -9.88 6.13
C GLU A 51 -7.61 -9.30 4.94
N LEU A 52 -6.92 -9.16 3.83
CA LEU A 52 -7.50 -8.55 2.64
C LEU A 52 -8.34 -9.55 1.87
N ASP A 53 -9.48 -9.07 1.34
CA ASP A 53 -10.30 -9.88 0.45
C ASP A 53 -9.59 -10.09 -0.87
N GLU A 54 -9.90 -11.21 -1.53
CA GLU A 54 -9.35 -11.46 -2.84
C GLU A 54 -9.61 -10.31 -3.80
N ALA A 55 -10.78 -9.70 -3.70
CA ALA A 55 -11.14 -8.61 -4.58
C ALA A 55 -10.22 -7.43 -4.40
N ASP A 56 -9.70 -7.23 -3.20
CA ASP A 56 -8.81 -6.11 -2.93
C ASP A 56 -7.35 -6.44 -3.15
N MET A 57 -7.03 -7.68 -3.45
CA MET A 57 -5.65 -8.09 -3.66
C MET A 57 -5.26 -8.07 -5.13
N ASN A 58 -6.08 -7.46 -5.97
CA ASN A 58 -5.76 -7.33 -7.38
C ASN A 58 -4.84 -6.13 -7.58
N PRO A 59 -3.56 -6.36 -7.88
CA PRO A 59 -2.63 -5.24 -8.01
C PRO A 59 -2.99 -4.28 -9.13
N PHE A 60 -3.76 -4.73 -10.10
CA PHE A 60 -4.13 -3.86 -11.22
C PHE A 60 -5.19 -2.84 -10.83
N ASP A 61 -5.86 -3.05 -9.71
CA ASP A 61 -6.84 -2.09 -9.23
C ASP A 61 -6.21 -0.97 -8.41
N LEU A 62 -4.95 -1.13 -8.05
CA LEU A 62 -4.24 -0.15 -7.25
C LEU A 62 -3.30 0.65 -8.16
N GLY A 63 -3.62 1.90 -8.37
CA GLY A 63 -2.82 2.74 -9.25
C GLY A 63 -1.82 3.61 -8.54
N THR A 64 -2.24 4.24 -7.44
CA THR A 64 -1.41 5.20 -6.73
C THR A 64 -1.27 4.83 -5.26
N VAL A 65 -0.35 5.52 -4.60
CA VAL A 65 -0.17 5.35 -3.16
C VAL A 65 -1.47 5.65 -2.44
N GLN A 66 -2.20 6.67 -2.88
CA GLN A 66 -3.45 7.02 -2.24
C GLN A 66 -4.46 5.86 -2.31
N ASN A 67 -4.47 5.13 -3.43
CA ASN A 67 -5.36 3.98 -3.55
C ASN A 67 -5.08 2.95 -2.47
N VAL A 68 -3.80 2.72 -2.18
CA VAL A 68 -3.42 1.76 -1.16
C VAL A 68 -3.86 2.26 0.21
N ILE A 69 -3.64 3.54 0.48
CA ILE A 69 -4.03 4.12 1.76
C ILE A 69 -5.53 3.99 1.96
N ASP A 70 -6.30 4.31 0.92
CA ASP A 70 -7.75 4.24 1.00
C ASP A 70 -8.22 2.81 1.27
N MET A 71 -7.57 1.84 0.62
CA MET A 71 -7.93 0.45 0.82
C MET A 71 -7.67 0.03 2.26
N VAL A 72 -6.51 0.38 2.79
CA VAL A 72 -6.17 0.01 4.15
C VAL A 72 -7.12 0.68 5.14
N ALA A 73 -7.44 1.93 4.90
CA ALA A 73 -8.35 2.66 5.79
C ALA A 73 -9.72 1.98 5.84
N LYS A 74 -10.14 1.42 4.73
CA LYS A 74 -11.41 0.71 4.68
C LYS A 74 -11.42 -0.47 5.65
N TYR A 75 -10.30 -1.17 5.74
CA TYR A 75 -10.18 -2.32 6.62
C TYR A 75 -9.95 -1.92 8.07
N CYS A 76 -9.28 -0.80 8.29
CA CYS A 76 -8.97 -0.36 9.64
C CYS A 76 -10.08 0.49 10.25
N GLY A 77 -11.09 0.84 9.47
CA GLY A 77 -12.24 1.56 10.01
C GLY A 77 -11.91 2.96 10.46
N ASP A 78 -10.97 3.61 9.82
CA ASP A 78 -10.62 5.00 10.11
C ASP A 78 -10.05 5.20 11.49
N GLU A 79 -9.41 4.19 12.01
CA GLU A 79 -8.85 4.29 13.35
C GLU A 79 -7.48 4.89 13.37
N ASP A 80 -7.07 5.44 12.30
CA ASP A 80 -5.69 5.83 12.13
C ASP A 80 -5.24 7.00 12.98
N GLU A 81 -6.17 7.75 13.50
CA GLU A 81 -5.69 8.88 14.25
C GLU A 81 -5.18 8.54 15.56
#